data_ebbfe77e5d5ea99d6654770f2b9fc58b
#
_entry.id   ebbfe77e5d5ea99d6654770f2b9fc58b
#
_cell.length_a   1.000
_cell.length_b   1.000
_cell.length_c   1.000
_cell.angle_alpha   90.00
_cell.angle_beta   90.00
_cell.angle_gamma   90.00
#
_symmetry.space_group_name_H-M   'P 1'
#
loop_
_entity.id
_entity.type
_entity.pdbx_description
1 polymer ?
#
loop_
_entity_poly.entity_id
_entity_poly.type
_entity_poly.pdbx_seq_one_letter_code
_entity_poly.pdbx_strand_id
1 'polypeptide(L)'
;MKVNIIYSTLSGHTKKLADAIGEVLGVEPQNLKEDNGYYDCDLLFIGGGIYSGALSPELDGYIEFLNPQNTPKAAVFMSSVSEDYQKSNLAGKLREKGIEIVGEFSCNGSFLVMKMFHPNKKDIASVKEFAADVATKVLKNN
;
A
#
# COMPACT_ATOMS: atom_id res chain seq x y z
N MET A 1 16.36 8.74 -4.59
CA MET A 1 15.03 8.22 -4.97
C MET A 1 13.98 8.76 -4.04
N LYS A 2 12.95 9.36 -4.60
CA LYS A 2 11.85 9.89 -3.79
C LYS A 2 10.77 8.82 -3.60
N VAL A 3 10.43 8.56 -2.36
CA VAL A 3 9.43 7.54 -1.99
C VAL A 3 8.29 8.22 -1.24
N ASN A 4 7.06 7.92 -1.62
CA ASN A 4 5.87 8.33 -0.88
C ASN A 4 5.17 7.10 -0.33
N ILE A 5 4.53 7.24 0.82
CA ILE A 5 3.71 6.18 1.42
C ILE A 5 2.34 6.79 1.68
N ILE A 6 1.34 6.29 0.96
CA ILE A 6 -0.02 6.84 0.99
C ILE A 6 -0.97 5.71 1.40
N TYR A 7 -1.86 5.98 2.32
CA TYR A 7 -2.81 4.96 2.75
C TYR A 7 -4.15 5.56 3.19
N SER A 8 -5.15 4.70 3.23
CA SER A 8 -6.45 5.03 3.80
C SER A 8 -6.93 3.86 4.64
N THR A 9 -7.42 4.12 5.84
CA THR A 9 -7.86 3.06 6.74
C THR A 9 -9.02 3.52 7.62
N LEU A 10 -9.93 2.60 7.94
CA LEU A 10 -10.99 2.85 8.90
C LEU A 10 -10.61 2.29 10.28
N SER A 11 -9.95 1.15 10.30
CA SER A 11 -9.68 0.44 11.54
C SER A 11 -8.31 0.67 12.14
N GLY A 12 -7.43 1.33 11.43
CA GLY A 12 -6.05 1.52 11.88
C GLY A 12 -5.10 0.39 11.52
N HIS A 13 -5.59 -0.71 10.96
CA HIS A 13 -4.73 -1.85 10.61
C HIS A 13 -3.75 -1.49 9.50
N THR A 14 -4.22 -0.81 8.47
CA THR A 14 -3.36 -0.38 7.36
C THR A 14 -2.34 0.64 7.85
N LYS A 15 -2.70 1.47 8.83
CA LYS A 15 -1.78 2.44 9.42
C LYS A 15 -0.55 1.74 10.02
N LYS A 16 -0.74 0.62 10.69
CA LYS A 16 0.36 -0.13 11.29
C LYS A 16 1.35 -0.61 10.23
N LEU A 17 0.83 -1.07 9.09
CA LEU A 17 1.66 -1.48 7.97
C LEU A 17 2.40 -0.29 7.36
N ALA A 18 1.70 0.81 7.15
CA ALA A 18 2.29 2.03 6.59
C ALA A 18 3.40 2.57 7.48
N ASP A 19 3.17 2.61 8.80
CA ASP A 19 4.17 3.07 9.76
C ASP A 19 5.41 2.18 9.75
N ALA A 20 5.24 0.87 9.63
CA ALA A 20 6.35 -0.07 9.56
C ALA A 20 7.20 0.16 8.30
N ILE A 21 6.55 0.38 7.16
CA ILE A 21 7.24 0.70 5.91
C ILE A 21 8.01 2.03 6.06
N GLY A 22 7.36 3.03 6.63
CA GLY A 22 7.97 4.34 6.86
C GLY A 22 9.19 4.27 7.76
N GLU A 23 9.14 3.41 8.76
CA GLU A 23 10.26 3.20 9.67
C GLU A 23 11.48 2.64 8.94
N VAL A 24 11.27 1.68 8.03
CA VAL A 24 12.35 1.08 7.26
C VAL A 24 12.94 2.07 6.26
N LEU A 25 12.09 2.86 5.61
CA LEU A 25 12.51 3.71 4.50
C LEU A 25 12.81 5.15 4.90
N GLY A 26 12.55 5.52 6.14
CA GLY A 26 12.76 6.89 6.61
C GLY A 26 11.80 7.89 5.99
N VAL A 27 10.56 7.46 5.72
CA VAL A 27 9.54 8.29 5.07
C VAL A 27 8.30 8.37 5.95
N GLU A 28 7.73 9.55 6.07
CA GLU A 28 6.50 9.75 6.83
C GLU A 28 5.29 9.32 6.01
N PRO A 29 4.51 8.33 6.47
CA PRO A 29 3.30 7.93 5.76
C PRO A 29 2.21 8.99 5.84
N GLN A 30 1.37 9.08 4.83
CA GLN A 30 0.25 10.00 4.80
C GLN A 30 -1.08 9.28 4.74
N ASN A 31 -1.98 9.65 5.64
CA ASN A 31 -3.33 9.13 5.71
C ASN A 31 -4.26 10.01 4.87
N LEU A 32 -4.84 9.47 3.83
CA LEU A 32 -5.74 10.21 2.94
C LEU A 32 -7.02 10.72 3.62
N LYS A 33 -7.34 10.18 4.79
CA LYS A 33 -8.48 10.69 5.55
C LYS A 33 -8.16 11.99 6.26
N GLU A 34 -6.89 12.29 6.44
CA GLU A 34 -6.44 13.50 7.13
C GLU A 34 -5.84 14.52 6.19
N ASP A 35 -5.18 14.04 5.13
CA ASP A 35 -4.45 14.88 4.18
C ASP A 35 -4.78 14.51 2.74
N ASN A 36 -4.49 15.41 1.82
CA ASN A 36 -4.77 15.17 0.40
C ASN A 36 -3.80 14.22 -0.29
N GLY A 37 -2.70 13.87 0.36
CA GLY A 37 -1.68 13.01 -0.21
C GLY A 37 -0.71 13.77 -1.11
N TYR A 38 0.46 13.18 -1.33
CA TYR A 38 1.47 13.75 -2.20
C TYR A 38 1.53 13.01 -3.51
N TYR A 39 1.92 13.73 -4.56
CA TYR A 39 2.16 13.18 -5.87
C TYR A 39 3.63 13.40 -6.23
N ASP A 40 4.05 12.92 -7.38
CA ASP A 40 5.43 13.07 -7.89
C ASP A 40 6.47 12.37 -7.04
N CYS A 41 6.61 11.08 -7.26
CA CYS A 41 7.63 10.26 -6.61
C CYS A 41 8.16 9.23 -7.59
N ASP A 42 9.31 8.64 -7.25
CA ASP A 42 9.90 7.57 -8.04
C ASP A 42 9.27 6.23 -7.70
N LEU A 43 8.87 6.06 -6.45
CA LEU A 43 8.25 4.85 -5.94
C LEU A 43 7.16 5.19 -4.94
N LEU A 44 5.97 4.71 -5.19
CA LEU A 44 4.82 4.90 -4.31
C LEU A 44 4.49 3.59 -3.59
N PHE A 45 4.44 3.63 -2.26
CA PHE A 45 3.80 2.56 -1.50
C PHE A 45 2.38 3.02 -1.22
N ILE A 46 1.40 2.30 -1.71
CA ILE A 46 0.00 2.67 -1.57
C ILE A 46 -0.78 1.52 -0.94
N GLY A 47 -1.56 1.84 0.07
CA GLY A 47 -2.27 0.81 0.81
C GLY A 47 -3.64 1.19 1.30
N GLY A 48 -4.41 0.17 1.64
CA GLY A 48 -5.74 0.37 2.20
C GLY A 48 -6.31 -0.94 2.70
N GLY A 49 -7.45 -0.84 3.34
CA GLY A 49 -8.27 -1.99 3.65
C GLY A 49 -9.37 -2.08 2.61
N ILE A 50 -10.01 -3.21 2.56
CA ILE A 50 -11.15 -3.40 1.69
C ILE A 50 -12.39 -3.47 2.56
N TYR A 51 -13.36 -2.65 2.24
CA TYR A 51 -14.59 -2.55 3.01
C TYR A 51 -15.77 -2.81 2.10
N SER A 52 -16.54 -3.83 2.41
CA SER A 52 -17.69 -4.24 1.59
C SER A 52 -17.29 -4.52 0.13
N GLY A 53 -16.12 -5.11 -0.05
CA GLY A 53 -15.64 -5.50 -1.38
C GLY A 53 -15.10 -4.36 -2.22
N ALA A 54 -14.91 -3.18 -1.65
CA ALA A 54 -14.44 -2.02 -2.40
C ALA A 54 -13.36 -1.25 -1.66
N LEU A 55 -12.57 -0.49 -2.40
CA LEU A 55 -11.61 0.42 -1.84
C LEU A 55 -12.35 1.65 -1.31
N SER A 56 -11.71 2.38 -0.38
CA SER A 56 -12.31 3.61 0.13
C SER A 56 -12.40 4.69 -0.95
N PRO A 57 -13.38 5.60 -0.86
CA PRO A 57 -13.48 6.70 -1.82
C PRO A 57 -12.24 7.58 -1.88
N GLU A 58 -11.56 7.78 -0.75
CA GLU A 58 -10.33 8.58 -0.70
C GLU A 58 -9.24 7.95 -1.56
N LEU A 59 -9.14 6.62 -1.52
CA LEU A 59 -8.14 5.91 -2.29
C LEU A 59 -8.46 5.97 -3.78
N ASP A 60 -9.71 5.74 -4.15
CA ASP A 60 -10.14 5.85 -5.54
C ASP A 60 -9.89 7.25 -6.10
N GLY A 61 -10.21 8.28 -5.33
CA GLY A 61 -9.99 9.66 -5.74
C GLY A 61 -8.51 9.98 -5.94
N TYR A 62 -7.66 9.48 -5.05
CA TYR A 62 -6.23 9.68 -5.16
C TYR A 62 -5.68 9.03 -6.43
N ILE A 63 -6.10 7.80 -6.71
CA ILE A 63 -5.65 7.03 -7.87
C ILE A 63 -5.99 7.74 -9.19
N GLU A 64 -7.09 8.45 -9.26
CA GLU A 64 -7.48 9.15 -10.48
C GLU A 64 -6.42 10.11 -10.99
N PHE A 65 -5.64 10.70 -10.09
CA PHE A 65 -4.62 11.68 -10.45
C PHE A 65 -3.22 11.08 -10.65
N LEU A 66 -3.09 9.77 -10.50
CA LEU A 66 -1.83 9.09 -10.73
C LEU A 66 -1.64 8.77 -12.21
N ASN A 67 -0.40 8.83 -12.66
CA ASN A 67 -0.02 8.46 -14.02
C ASN A 67 1.47 8.09 -14.02
N PRO A 68 2.00 7.49 -15.09
CA PRO A 68 3.41 7.09 -15.13
C PRO A 68 4.42 8.26 -15.04
N GLN A 69 3.98 9.47 -15.36
CA GLN A 69 4.86 10.63 -15.29
C GLN A 69 5.08 11.07 -13.85
N ASN A 70 4.04 11.05 -13.04
CA ASN A 70 4.18 11.44 -11.63
C ASN A 70 4.48 10.26 -10.70
N THR A 71 4.19 9.02 -11.14
CA THR A 71 4.35 7.82 -10.32
C THR A 71 4.67 6.63 -11.23
N PRO A 72 5.93 6.46 -11.64
CA PRO A 72 6.26 5.37 -12.56
C PRO A 72 6.15 3.98 -11.96
N LYS A 73 6.36 3.86 -10.66
CA LYS A 73 6.37 2.55 -9.99
C LYS A 73 5.60 2.61 -8.67
N ALA A 74 4.90 1.52 -8.36
CA ALA A 74 4.16 1.42 -7.11
C ALA A 74 4.26 0.03 -6.50
N ALA A 75 4.22 -0.01 -5.18
CA ALA A 75 4.10 -1.24 -4.42
C ALA A 75 2.82 -1.13 -3.59
N VAL A 76 2.04 -2.18 -3.56
CA VAL A 76 0.72 -2.19 -2.92
C VAL A 76 0.78 -2.97 -1.61
N PHE A 77 0.18 -2.45 -0.56
CA PHE A 77 0.06 -3.17 0.70
C PHE A 77 -1.37 -3.11 1.21
N MET A 78 -1.92 -4.26 1.58
CA MET A 78 -3.31 -4.36 2.01
C MET A 78 -3.39 -5.06 3.36
N SER A 79 -4.34 -4.62 4.18
CA SER A 79 -4.56 -5.21 5.50
C SER A 79 -5.73 -6.18 5.53
N SER A 80 -6.30 -6.49 4.39
CA SER A 80 -7.45 -7.38 4.32
C SER A 80 -7.09 -8.77 3.85
N VAL A 81 -8.01 -9.67 3.99
CA VAL A 81 -7.87 -11.04 3.59
C VAL A 81 -8.35 -11.25 2.17
N SER A 82 -7.74 -12.14 1.52
CA SER A 82 -7.63 -12.37 0.12
C SER A 82 -8.77 -12.23 -0.85
N GLU A 83 -9.93 -12.70 -0.58
CA GLU A 83 -11.01 -12.69 -1.57
C GLU A 83 -11.46 -11.29 -1.96
N ASP A 84 -11.57 -10.42 -0.97
CA ASP A 84 -11.99 -9.05 -1.21
C ASP A 84 -10.93 -8.26 -1.96
N TYR A 85 -9.67 -8.59 -1.72
CA TYR A 85 -8.57 -7.96 -2.44
C TYR A 85 -8.66 -8.26 -3.94
N GLN A 86 -8.96 -9.51 -4.30
CA GLN A 86 -9.11 -9.90 -5.70
C GLN A 86 -10.22 -9.10 -6.39
N LYS A 87 -11.28 -8.78 -5.67
CA LYS A 87 -12.39 -8.03 -6.23
C LYS A 87 -12.08 -6.55 -6.39
N SER A 88 -11.41 -5.95 -5.44
CA SER A 88 -11.13 -4.52 -5.47
C SER A 88 -9.97 -4.17 -6.38
N ASN A 89 -9.01 -5.10 -6.50
CA ASN A 89 -7.93 -5.01 -7.49
C ASN A 89 -7.18 -3.69 -7.53
N LEU A 90 -6.67 -3.25 -6.38
CA LEU A 90 -5.88 -2.02 -6.29
C LEU A 90 -4.71 -2.02 -7.28
N ALA A 91 -3.96 -3.11 -7.33
CA ALA A 91 -2.84 -3.24 -8.26
C ALA A 91 -3.30 -3.14 -9.72
N GLY A 92 -4.45 -3.78 -10.05
CA GLY A 92 -5.01 -3.72 -11.40
C GLY A 92 -5.39 -2.33 -11.82
N LYS A 93 -5.98 -1.56 -10.90
CA LYS A 93 -6.33 -0.16 -11.19
C LYS A 93 -5.10 0.67 -11.50
N LEU A 94 -4.01 0.44 -10.79
CA LEU A 94 -2.76 1.14 -11.04
C LEU A 94 -2.13 0.71 -12.37
N ARG A 95 -2.19 -0.58 -12.69
CA ARG A 95 -1.70 -1.09 -13.98
C ARG A 95 -2.47 -0.48 -15.15
N GLU A 96 -3.77 -0.30 -14.99
CA GLU A 96 -4.59 0.34 -16.03
C GLU A 96 -4.15 1.78 -16.29
N LYS A 97 -3.56 2.43 -15.31
CA LYS A 97 -3.01 3.77 -15.45
C LYS A 97 -1.60 3.79 -16.06
N GLY A 98 -1.04 2.61 -16.34
CA GLY A 98 0.30 2.51 -16.89
C GLY A 98 1.42 2.49 -15.84
N ILE A 99 1.06 2.33 -14.57
CA ILE A 99 2.02 2.32 -13.48
C ILE A 99 2.54 0.89 -13.28
N GLU A 100 3.84 0.74 -13.21
CA GLU A 100 4.46 -0.56 -12.98
C GLU A 100 4.32 -0.98 -11.52
N ILE A 101 3.75 -2.15 -11.27
CA ILE A 101 3.63 -2.70 -9.92
C ILE A 101 4.89 -3.51 -9.61
N VAL A 102 5.66 -3.05 -8.65
CA VAL A 102 6.94 -3.69 -8.29
C VAL A 102 6.85 -4.58 -7.05
N GLY A 103 5.69 -4.65 -6.43
CA GLY A 103 5.45 -5.56 -5.31
C GLY A 103 4.06 -5.45 -4.77
N GLU A 104 3.60 -6.53 -4.16
CA GLU A 104 2.29 -6.60 -3.52
C GLU A 104 2.42 -7.33 -2.18
N PHE A 105 1.85 -6.76 -1.14
CA PHE A 105 1.84 -7.35 0.19
C PHE A 105 0.42 -7.35 0.73
N SER A 106 0.02 -8.45 1.35
CA SER A 106 -1.23 -8.46 2.11
C SER A 106 -1.04 -9.29 3.37
N CYS A 107 -1.74 -8.92 4.42
CA CYS A 107 -1.78 -9.75 5.61
C CYS A 107 -2.65 -10.94 5.27
N ASN A 108 -2.05 -12.09 5.21
CA ASN A 108 -2.76 -13.29 4.96
C ASN A 108 -3.42 -13.70 6.17
N GLY A 109 -4.29 -13.00 6.57
CA GLY A 109 -4.98 -13.36 7.69
C GLY A 109 -5.54 -14.64 7.56
N SER A 110 -5.34 -15.41 8.36
CA SER A 110 -5.91 -16.57 8.46
C SER A 110 -7.16 -16.41 9.00
N PHE A 111 -7.89 -15.75 8.75
CA PHE A 111 -9.06 -15.82 8.86
C PHE A 111 -9.78 -15.63 9.99
N LEU A 112 -10.82 -15.47 9.97
CA LEU A 112 -11.92 -15.49 10.85
C LEU A 112 -11.51 -14.99 12.23
N VAL A 113 -11.22 -15.89 13.10
CA VAL A 113 -10.87 -15.56 14.46
C VAL A 113 -9.60 -14.74 14.54
N MET A 114 -8.68 -15.05 13.69
CA MET A 114 -7.35 -14.44 13.74
C MET A 114 -7.25 -13.10 13.06
N LYS A 115 -8.12 -12.80 12.13
CA LYS A 115 -7.97 -11.56 11.36
C LYS A 115 -8.09 -10.29 12.20
N MET A 116 -8.75 -10.33 13.31
CA MET A 116 -8.87 -9.17 14.17
C MET A 116 -7.55 -8.81 14.86
N PHE A 117 -6.58 -9.71 14.79
CA PHE A 117 -5.26 -9.48 15.38
C PHE A 117 -4.22 -9.12 14.32
N HIS A 118 -4.64 -8.97 13.06
CA HIS A 118 -3.73 -8.55 12.02
C HIS A 118 -3.79 -7.04 11.84
N PRO A 119 -2.66 -6.39 11.55
CA PRO A 119 -1.34 -7.03 11.47
C PRO A 119 -0.80 -7.35 12.86
N ASN A 120 -0.21 -8.53 13.01
CA ASN A 120 0.48 -8.93 14.23
C ASN A 120 2.00 -8.72 14.06
N LYS A 121 2.79 -9.13 15.03
CA LYS A 121 4.25 -8.95 14.99
C LYS A 121 4.89 -9.59 13.77
N LYS A 122 4.38 -10.73 13.35
CA LYS A 122 4.88 -11.44 12.19
C LYS A 122 4.58 -10.66 10.90
N ASP A 123 3.38 -10.11 10.80
CA ASP A 123 2.99 -9.29 9.66
C ASP A 123 3.83 -8.03 9.57
N ILE A 124 4.11 -7.41 10.71
CA ILE A 124 4.94 -6.21 10.77
C ILE A 124 6.36 -6.52 10.30
N ALA A 125 6.93 -7.63 10.77
CA ALA A 125 8.26 -8.05 10.32
C ALA A 125 8.28 -8.34 8.83
N SER A 126 7.24 -8.99 8.32
CA SER A 126 7.12 -9.33 6.91
C SER A 126 6.98 -8.09 6.01
N VAL A 127 6.20 -7.10 6.43
CA VAL A 127 6.04 -5.89 5.63
C VAL A 127 7.31 -5.05 5.61
N LYS A 128 8.08 -5.07 6.71
CA LYS A 128 9.38 -4.40 6.75
C LYS A 128 10.35 -5.03 5.76
N GLU A 129 10.39 -6.34 5.71
CA GLU A 129 11.21 -7.08 4.76
C GLU A 129 10.76 -6.80 3.33
N PHE A 130 9.46 -6.80 3.09
CA PHE A 130 8.86 -6.46 1.81
C PHE A 130 9.32 -5.06 1.35
N ALA A 131 9.22 -4.07 2.23
CA ALA A 131 9.60 -2.70 1.89
C ALA A 131 11.09 -2.59 1.54
N ALA A 132 11.94 -3.24 2.31
CA ALA A 132 13.38 -3.24 2.05
C ALA A 132 13.71 -3.91 0.72
N ASP A 133 13.06 -5.03 0.42
CA ASP A 133 13.28 -5.77 -0.82
C ASP A 133 12.82 -4.98 -2.04
N VAL A 134 11.66 -4.35 -1.96
CA VAL A 134 11.13 -3.53 -3.05
C VAL A 134 12.05 -2.35 -3.32
N ALA A 135 12.45 -1.64 -2.28
CA ALA A 135 13.33 -0.48 -2.44
C ALA A 135 14.68 -0.87 -3.05
N THR A 136 15.25 -1.98 -2.61
CA THR A 136 16.52 -2.50 -3.14
C THR A 136 16.38 -2.85 -4.62
N LYS A 137 15.31 -3.54 -4.98
CA LYS A 137 15.04 -3.94 -6.35
C LYS A 137 14.91 -2.73 -7.27
N VAL A 138 14.17 -1.71 -6.84
CA VAL A 138 13.97 -0.50 -7.62
C VAL A 138 15.27 0.27 -7.79
N LEU A 139 16.06 0.38 -6.74
CA LEU A 139 17.36 1.05 -6.80
C LEU A 139 18.32 0.37 -7.75
N LYS A 140 18.34 -0.96 -7.78
CA LYS A 140 19.22 -1.72 -8.66
C LYS A 140 18.87 -1.58 -10.13
N ASN A 141 17.60 -1.34 -10.43
CA ASN A 141 17.12 -1.27 -11.80
C ASN A 141 17.09 0.16 -12.35
N ASN A 142 17.56 1.11 -11.56
CA ASN A 142 17.70 2.50 -12.00
C ASN A 142 19.18 2.82 -12.38
#